data_efd6866cfd9c9c0d1f98afa6bf66e48f
#
_entry.id   efd6866cfd9c9c0d1f98afa6bf66e48f
#
_cell.length_a   1.000
_cell.length_b   1.000
_cell.length_c   1.000
_cell.angle_alpha   90.00
_cell.angle_beta   90.00
_cell.angle_gamma   90.00
#
_symmetry.space_group_name_H-M   'P 1'
#
loop_
_entity.id
_entity.type
_entity.pdbx_description
1 polymer ?
#
loop_
_entity_poly.entity_id
_entity_poly.type
_entity_poly.pdbx_seq_one_letter_code
_entity_poly.pdbx_strand_id
1 'polypeptide(L)'
;MKFRDFLLKEAKEKHAVLAFGRMNPPTTGHEVLVNKVKDVAKQYNASHHVVLSHSQDKSKNPLSARQKLKHAQRFFPNTNLSVSNSESPNFLTQAAKLHKKGVTHLHMVAGSDRVPEYKELLQKYNGTHEGARFNFKSIKVHSAGERDPDAEGTTGISASKMREHAKSGDFDSFKQGAPSSMSHAHVKHMYNDVRKGMRLHEEIIKEGVHDKGIFKAFFLGGGPGSGKDYVLSNTLDGHGMVEVNSDKALEYLMDKEGLDKKMPDNEEAQRNVVRKRAKSVTELRQRLALHGRNGLIINGTGEDPEKYKN
;
A
#
# COMPACT_ATOMS: atom_id res chain seq x y z
N MET A 1 -10.99 56.17 -22.12
CA MET A 1 -10.64 55.00 -21.32
C MET A 1 -9.16 54.75 -21.54
N LYS A 2 -8.32 55.10 -20.57
CA LYS A 2 -6.85 55.13 -20.76
C LYS A 2 -6.29 53.71 -20.65
N PHE A 3 -5.38 53.33 -21.54
CA PHE A 3 -4.69 52.03 -21.60
C PHE A 3 -4.09 51.58 -20.27
N ARG A 4 -3.92 52.51 -19.33
CA ARG A 4 -3.48 52.30 -17.94
C ARG A 4 -4.54 51.60 -17.07
N ASP A 5 -5.83 51.77 -17.37
CA ASP A 5 -6.94 51.16 -16.61
C ASP A 5 -7.18 49.69 -17.01
N PHE A 6 -6.66 49.30 -18.16
CA PHE A 6 -6.70 47.93 -18.64
C PHE A 6 -5.59 47.06 -18.02
N LEU A 7 -4.48 47.67 -17.56
CA LEU A 7 -3.35 46.98 -16.90
C LEU A 7 -3.55 46.82 -15.38
N LEU A 8 -4.50 47.51 -14.78
CA LEU A 8 -4.98 47.32 -13.42
C LEU A 8 -6.15 46.33 -13.36
N LYS A 9 -6.19 45.32 -14.21
CA LYS A 9 -6.98 44.15 -13.91
C LYS A 9 -6.38 43.59 -12.60
N GLU A 10 -7.05 43.91 -11.49
CA GLU A 10 -6.74 43.37 -10.15
C GLU A 10 -6.34 41.91 -10.32
N ALA A 11 -5.13 41.61 -9.96
CA ALA A 11 -4.68 40.23 -9.98
C ALA A 11 -5.67 39.45 -9.12
N LYS A 12 -6.55 38.70 -9.80
CA LYS A 12 -7.68 37.98 -9.19
C LYS A 12 -7.20 37.28 -7.96
N GLU A 13 -7.77 37.61 -6.82
CA GLU A 13 -7.38 36.98 -5.56
C GLU A 13 -7.48 35.47 -5.70
N LYS A 14 -6.34 34.80 -5.49
CA LYS A 14 -6.25 33.35 -5.62
C LYS A 14 -5.97 32.74 -4.26
N HIS A 15 -6.98 32.06 -3.73
CA HIS A 15 -6.91 31.40 -2.45
C HIS A 15 -6.46 29.93 -2.60
N ALA A 16 -5.67 29.44 -1.66
CA ALA A 16 -5.36 28.03 -1.53
C ALA A 16 -5.38 27.59 -0.06
N VAL A 17 -5.86 26.38 0.18
CA VAL A 17 -5.85 25.74 1.48
C VAL A 17 -4.76 24.66 1.47
N LEU A 18 -3.87 24.70 2.46
CA LEU A 18 -2.77 23.75 2.63
C LEU A 18 -2.90 23.03 3.97
N ALA A 19 -2.79 21.71 3.95
CA ALA A 19 -2.48 20.91 5.13
C ALA A 19 -1.24 20.07 4.86
N PHE A 20 -0.40 19.91 5.87
CA PHE A 20 0.83 19.12 5.79
C PHE A 20 0.90 18.17 6.97
N GLY A 21 1.14 16.88 6.70
CA GLY A 21 1.19 15.89 7.76
C GLY A 21 1.91 14.61 7.39
N ARG A 22 2.15 13.75 8.38
CA ARG A 22 2.80 12.45 8.17
C ARG A 22 1.81 11.39 7.71
N MET A 23 0.63 11.32 8.35
CA MET A 23 -0.42 10.32 8.11
C MET A 23 0.16 8.90 7.92
N ASN A 24 0.87 8.41 8.92
CA ASN A 24 1.63 7.17 8.80
C ASN A 24 1.33 6.19 9.94
N PRO A 25 0.27 5.36 9.78
CA PRO A 25 -0.69 5.33 8.67
C PRO A 25 -1.74 6.47 8.71
N PRO A 26 -2.53 6.69 7.64
CA PRO A 26 -3.76 7.48 7.71
C PRO A 26 -4.75 6.83 8.69
N THR A 27 -5.56 7.66 9.38
CA THR A 27 -6.49 7.21 10.43
C THR A 27 -7.77 8.04 10.39
N THR A 28 -8.83 7.57 11.05
CA THR A 28 -10.06 8.34 11.25
C THR A 28 -9.81 9.69 11.91
N GLY A 29 -8.83 9.80 12.82
CA GLY A 29 -8.43 11.09 13.40
C GLY A 29 -7.87 12.11 12.39
N HIS A 30 -7.38 11.67 11.23
CA HIS A 30 -6.97 12.57 10.15
C HIS A 30 -8.16 13.03 9.30
N GLU A 31 -9.30 12.36 9.37
CA GLU A 31 -10.50 12.73 8.63
C GLU A 31 -11.02 14.11 9.07
N VAL A 32 -10.96 14.42 10.35
CA VAL A 32 -11.34 15.73 10.88
C VAL A 32 -10.52 16.86 10.24
N LEU A 33 -9.20 16.65 10.11
CA LEU A 33 -8.33 17.61 9.44
C LEU A 33 -8.65 17.74 7.94
N VAL A 34 -8.87 16.64 7.26
CA VAL A 34 -9.20 16.63 5.82
C VAL A 34 -10.55 17.28 5.55
N ASN A 35 -11.55 17.03 6.39
CA ASN A 35 -12.86 17.67 6.29
C ASN A 35 -12.73 19.19 6.52
N LYS A 36 -11.99 19.61 7.54
CA LYS A 36 -11.73 21.05 7.76
C LYS A 36 -11.04 21.71 6.57
N VAL A 37 -10.11 21.02 5.91
CA VAL A 37 -9.48 21.51 4.67
C VAL A 37 -10.53 21.75 3.57
N LYS A 38 -11.46 20.80 3.37
CA LYS A 38 -12.54 20.91 2.39
C LYS A 38 -13.51 22.04 2.73
N ASP A 39 -13.87 22.20 4.00
CA ASP A 39 -14.78 23.25 4.47
C ASP A 39 -14.18 24.64 4.25
N VAL A 40 -12.91 24.83 4.64
CA VAL A 40 -12.19 26.09 4.40
C VAL A 40 -12.05 26.37 2.91
N ALA A 41 -11.77 25.34 2.10
CA ALA A 41 -11.68 25.49 0.65
C ALA A 41 -13.01 25.92 0.05
N LYS A 42 -14.12 25.35 0.49
CA LYS A 42 -15.47 25.74 0.07
C LYS A 42 -15.80 27.16 0.49
N GLN A 43 -15.48 27.53 1.73
CA GLN A 43 -15.74 28.87 2.29
C GLN A 43 -15.08 30.00 1.48
N TYR A 44 -13.83 29.76 1.03
CA TYR A 44 -13.05 30.77 0.31
C TYR A 44 -12.96 30.53 -1.21
N ASN A 45 -13.74 29.61 -1.75
CA ASN A 45 -13.66 29.17 -3.15
C ASN A 45 -12.21 28.89 -3.57
N ALA A 46 -11.49 28.18 -2.72
CA ALA A 46 -10.05 27.96 -2.80
C ALA A 46 -9.69 26.57 -3.33
N SER A 47 -8.56 26.45 -4.00
CA SER A 47 -7.96 25.14 -4.22
C SER A 47 -7.49 24.54 -2.89
N HIS A 48 -7.62 23.21 -2.72
CA HIS A 48 -7.12 22.55 -1.50
C HIS A 48 -6.00 21.57 -1.82
N HIS A 49 -5.04 21.47 -0.90
CA HIS A 49 -3.85 20.64 -1.02
C HIS A 49 -3.55 19.97 0.33
N VAL A 50 -3.66 18.67 0.38
CA VAL A 50 -3.21 17.86 1.53
C VAL A 50 -1.93 17.16 1.15
N VAL A 51 -0.82 17.58 1.75
CA VAL A 51 0.53 17.09 1.41
C VAL A 51 1.04 16.18 2.51
N LEU A 52 1.38 14.96 2.13
CA LEU A 52 1.98 13.97 3.02
C LEU A 52 3.50 14.09 3.00
N SER A 53 4.14 13.97 4.17
CA SER A 53 5.61 13.96 4.22
C SER A 53 6.18 12.75 3.51
N HIS A 54 7.31 12.90 2.84
CA HIS A 54 8.03 11.78 2.20
C HIS A 54 8.89 10.98 3.18
N SER A 55 9.00 11.43 4.45
CA SER A 55 9.81 10.76 5.46
C SER A 55 9.39 9.32 5.68
N GLN A 56 10.39 8.44 5.82
CA GLN A 56 10.22 7.04 6.14
C GLN A 56 11.25 6.61 7.19
N ASP A 57 10.78 5.94 8.23
CA ASP A 57 11.61 5.30 9.26
C ASP A 57 10.85 4.12 9.88
N LYS A 58 11.55 3.22 10.56
CA LYS A 58 10.98 2.00 11.12
C LYS A 58 9.97 2.23 12.26
N SER A 59 10.06 3.35 12.98
CA SER A 59 9.28 3.56 14.21
C SER A 59 8.07 4.47 14.01
N LYS A 60 8.29 5.68 13.49
CA LYS A 60 7.24 6.70 13.37
C LYS A 60 6.65 6.83 11.97
N ASN A 61 7.38 6.39 10.94
CA ASN A 61 6.98 6.51 9.53
C ASN A 61 7.23 5.21 8.75
N PRO A 62 6.61 4.08 9.14
CA PRO A 62 6.86 2.78 8.51
C PRO A 62 6.48 2.72 7.03
N LEU A 63 5.42 3.40 6.62
CA LEU A 63 4.98 3.41 5.24
C LEU A 63 5.87 4.32 4.37
N SER A 64 6.24 3.84 3.21
CA SER A 64 6.88 4.65 2.17
C SER A 64 5.94 5.74 1.64
N ALA A 65 6.50 6.76 0.99
CA ALA A 65 5.73 7.85 0.39
C ALA A 65 4.61 7.33 -0.54
N ARG A 66 4.92 6.34 -1.37
CA ARG A 66 3.97 5.72 -2.30
C ARG A 66 2.85 4.97 -1.57
N GLN A 67 3.19 4.20 -0.54
CA GLN A 67 2.20 3.47 0.26
C GLN A 67 1.29 4.43 1.01
N LYS A 68 1.85 5.48 1.67
CA LYS A 68 1.06 6.53 2.32
C LYS A 68 0.03 7.13 1.38
N LEU A 69 0.47 7.55 0.20
CA LEU A 69 -0.42 8.17 -0.77
C LEU A 69 -1.54 7.21 -1.19
N LYS A 70 -1.19 5.97 -1.52
CA LYS A 70 -2.15 4.93 -1.92
C LYS A 70 -3.21 4.67 -0.85
N HIS A 71 -2.80 4.57 0.42
CA HIS A 71 -3.74 4.36 1.52
C HIS A 71 -4.56 5.63 1.79
N ALA A 72 -3.94 6.82 1.81
CA ALA A 72 -4.65 8.08 2.03
C ALA A 72 -5.68 8.37 0.94
N GLN A 73 -5.41 8.07 -0.32
CA GLN A 73 -6.37 8.22 -1.42
C GLN A 73 -7.63 7.36 -1.23
N ARG A 74 -7.48 6.19 -0.64
CA ARG A 74 -8.61 5.32 -0.30
C ARG A 74 -9.38 5.79 0.94
N PHE A 75 -8.65 6.35 1.92
CA PHE A 75 -9.24 6.92 3.12
C PHE A 75 -10.04 8.20 2.83
N PHE A 76 -9.50 9.05 1.97
CA PHE A 76 -10.02 10.38 1.72
C PHE A 76 -10.33 10.57 0.22
N PRO A 77 -11.37 9.90 -0.30
CA PRO A 77 -11.77 10.08 -1.69
C PRO A 77 -12.11 11.55 -1.97
N ASN A 78 -11.93 11.99 -3.21
CA ASN A 78 -12.21 13.36 -3.65
C ASN A 78 -11.39 14.44 -2.88
N THR A 79 -10.18 14.09 -2.46
CA THR A 79 -9.22 14.99 -1.84
C THR A 79 -7.98 15.13 -2.71
N ASN A 80 -7.51 16.35 -2.93
CA ASN A 80 -6.25 16.57 -3.65
C ASN A 80 -5.07 16.24 -2.74
N LEU A 81 -4.62 15.00 -2.82
CA LEU A 81 -3.53 14.41 -2.03
C LEU A 81 -2.25 14.35 -2.85
N SER A 82 -1.15 14.72 -2.24
CA SER A 82 0.18 14.59 -2.81
C SER A 82 1.22 14.23 -1.74
N VAL A 83 2.43 13.90 -2.18
CA VAL A 83 3.55 13.65 -1.27
C VAL A 83 4.62 14.70 -1.50
N SER A 84 5.24 15.16 -0.41
CA SER A 84 6.42 16.02 -0.49
C SER A 84 7.62 15.28 -1.09
N ASN A 85 8.62 16.03 -1.50
CA ASN A 85 9.88 15.48 -2.02
C ASN A 85 11.08 16.21 -1.39
N SER A 86 12.30 15.84 -1.77
CA SER A 86 13.53 16.47 -1.26
C SER A 86 13.63 17.98 -1.53
N GLU A 87 13.06 18.45 -2.64
CA GLU A 87 13.04 19.87 -2.99
C GLU A 87 12.00 20.67 -2.18
N SER A 88 10.92 20.02 -1.79
CA SER A 88 9.82 20.62 -1.05
C SER A 88 9.41 19.74 0.15
N PRO A 89 10.29 19.61 1.16
CA PRO A 89 10.16 18.59 2.20
C PRO A 89 9.17 18.94 3.30
N ASN A 90 8.82 20.22 3.50
CA ASN A 90 8.01 20.71 4.60
C ASN A 90 6.94 21.70 4.17
N PHE A 91 6.08 22.11 5.10
CA PHE A 91 4.95 23.00 4.81
C PHE A 91 5.39 24.40 4.31
N LEU A 92 6.53 24.93 4.74
CA LEU A 92 7.04 26.23 4.29
C LEU A 92 7.43 26.18 2.80
N THR A 93 8.11 25.12 2.39
CA THR A 93 8.48 24.93 0.98
C THR A 93 7.26 24.63 0.10
N GLN A 94 6.24 23.95 0.63
CA GLN A 94 4.97 23.77 -0.06
C GLN A 94 4.20 25.09 -0.19
N ALA A 95 4.19 25.94 0.85
CA ALA A 95 3.63 27.30 0.79
C ALA A 95 4.35 28.13 -0.28
N ALA A 96 5.69 28.13 -0.31
CA ALA A 96 6.46 28.81 -1.35
C ALA A 96 6.13 28.33 -2.76
N LYS A 97 5.90 27.02 -2.93
CA LYS A 97 5.48 26.43 -4.22
C LYS A 97 4.09 26.92 -4.65
N LEU A 98 3.16 27.09 -3.71
CA LEU A 98 1.83 27.66 -4.00
C LEU A 98 1.94 29.13 -4.37
N HIS A 99 2.76 29.91 -3.66
CA HIS A 99 3.01 31.32 -3.99
C HIS A 99 3.58 31.48 -5.40
N LYS A 100 4.57 30.66 -5.79
CA LYS A 100 5.12 30.63 -7.16
C LYS A 100 4.07 30.30 -8.23
N LYS A 101 2.98 29.59 -7.87
CA LYS A 101 1.82 29.32 -8.73
C LYS A 101 0.79 30.44 -8.76
N GLY A 102 1.13 31.60 -8.19
CA GLY A 102 0.28 32.80 -8.17
C GLY A 102 -0.80 32.79 -7.08
N VAL A 103 -0.70 31.95 -6.08
CA VAL A 103 -1.59 32.02 -4.89
C VAL A 103 -1.23 33.28 -4.11
N THR A 104 -2.27 34.10 -3.81
CA THR A 104 -2.12 35.37 -3.09
C THR A 104 -2.58 35.27 -1.63
N HIS A 105 -3.47 34.34 -1.32
CA HIS A 105 -4.05 34.11 0.00
C HIS A 105 -3.86 32.66 0.43
N LEU A 106 -3.14 32.43 1.50
CA LEU A 106 -2.87 31.11 2.05
C LEU A 106 -3.72 30.83 3.29
N HIS A 107 -4.42 29.70 3.27
CA HIS A 107 -5.09 29.13 4.44
C HIS A 107 -4.38 27.85 4.83
N MET A 108 -3.77 27.83 6.03
CA MET A 108 -3.14 26.64 6.57
C MET A 108 -4.09 25.97 7.54
N VAL A 109 -4.29 24.63 7.40
CA VAL A 109 -5.11 23.85 8.33
C VAL A 109 -4.18 22.89 9.09
N ALA A 110 -4.27 22.90 10.42
CA ALA A 110 -3.45 22.09 11.31
C ALA A 110 -4.23 21.64 12.55
N GLY A 111 -3.74 20.64 13.28
CA GLY A 111 -4.22 20.34 14.63
C GLY A 111 -3.96 21.51 15.57
N SER A 112 -4.78 21.66 16.61
CA SER A 112 -4.70 22.78 17.56
C SER A 112 -3.30 22.95 18.16
N ASP A 113 -2.62 21.82 18.44
CA ASP A 113 -1.26 21.76 18.97
C ASP A 113 -0.20 22.40 18.06
N ARG A 114 -0.45 22.48 16.75
CA ARG A 114 0.48 23.01 15.75
C ARG A 114 0.14 24.42 15.26
N VAL A 115 -1.02 24.93 15.58
CA VAL A 115 -1.48 26.24 15.11
C VAL A 115 -0.52 27.38 15.51
N PRO A 116 -0.04 27.48 16.77
CA PRO A 116 0.89 28.54 17.16
C PRO A 116 2.20 28.49 16.38
N GLU A 117 2.84 27.31 16.29
CA GLU A 117 4.08 27.09 15.56
C GLU A 117 3.94 27.48 14.08
N TYR A 118 2.86 27.03 13.44
CA TYR A 118 2.65 27.29 12.02
C TYR A 118 2.35 28.76 11.74
N LYS A 119 1.61 29.43 12.63
CA LYS A 119 1.34 30.87 12.52
C LYS A 119 2.63 31.68 12.61
N GLU A 120 3.46 31.39 13.60
CA GLU A 120 4.75 32.06 13.81
C GLU A 120 5.67 31.86 12.59
N LEU A 121 5.90 30.61 12.18
CA LEU A 121 6.81 30.30 11.07
C LEU A 121 6.32 30.87 9.73
N LEU A 122 5.04 30.78 9.45
CA LEU A 122 4.49 31.33 8.21
C LEU A 122 4.59 32.85 8.17
N GLN A 123 4.39 33.55 9.29
CA GLN A 123 4.56 35.00 9.39
C GLN A 123 6.04 35.40 9.26
N LYS A 124 6.94 34.67 9.94
CA LYS A 124 8.38 34.93 9.88
C LYS A 124 8.95 34.86 8.47
N TYR A 125 8.46 33.97 7.62
CA TYR A 125 8.95 33.80 6.24
C TYR A 125 8.11 34.50 5.18
N ASN A 126 7.09 35.29 5.60
CA ASN A 126 6.25 36.07 4.69
C ASN A 126 6.73 37.52 4.62
N GLY A 127 6.85 38.05 3.42
CA GLY A 127 7.21 39.44 3.19
C GLY A 127 8.25 39.63 2.10
N THR A 128 8.93 40.80 2.15
CA THR A 128 9.97 41.23 1.20
C THR A 128 11.34 41.36 1.85
N HIS A 129 11.47 41.05 3.15
CA HIS A 129 12.72 41.14 3.89
C HIS A 129 13.70 40.02 3.48
N GLU A 130 14.96 40.18 3.84
CA GLU A 130 15.98 39.16 3.64
C GLU A 130 15.61 37.88 4.38
N GLY A 131 15.63 36.74 3.69
CA GLY A 131 15.19 35.44 4.22
C GLY A 131 13.70 35.10 4.03
N ALA A 132 12.90 36.04 3.52
CA ALA A 132 11.51 35.73 3.15
C ALA A 132 11.47 34.68 2.01
N ARG A 133 10.51 33.78 2.09
CA ARG A 133 10.34 32.69 1.12
C ARG A 133 9.15 32.87 0.20
N PHE A 134 8.21 33.68 0.61
CA PHE A 134 6.97 34.01 -0.09
C PHE A 134 6.44 35.36 0.39
N ASN A 135 5.53 35.93 -0.38
CA ASN A 135 4.89 37.21 -0.05
C ASN A 135 3.37 37.11 -0.33
N PHE A 136 2.68 36.38 0.53
CA PHE A 136 1.22 36.30 0.47
C PHE A 136 0.59 37.61 0.98
N LYS A 137 -0.48 38.05 0.33
CA LYS A 137 -1.30 39.19 0.81
C LYS A 137 -1.94 38.87 2.18
N SER A 138 -2.30 37.61 2.41
CA SER A 138 -2.91 37.14 3.65
C SER A 138 -2.55 35.70 3.93
N ILE A 139 -2.26 35.40 5.22
CA ILE A 139 -2.07 34.05 5.73
C ILE A 139 -3.01 33.87 6.92
N LYS A 140 -3.86 32.83 6.85
CA LYS A 140 -4.74 32.42 7.95
C LYS A 140 -4.41 30.98 8.34
N VAL A 141 -4.26 30.72 9.65
CA VAL A 141 -4.07 29.36 10.18
C VAL A 141 -5.33 28.95 10.90
N HIS A 142 -5.93 27.85 10.47
CA HIS A 142 -7.17 27.30 10.99
C HIS A 142 -6.88 26.06 11.82
N SER A 143 -7.51 25.96 12.99
CA SER A 143 -7.50 24.73 13.79
C SER A 143 -8.49 23.72 13.20
N ALA A 144 -8.07 22.47 13.12
CA ALA A 144 -8.93 21.32 12.80
C ALA A 144 -9.61 20.73 14.07
N GLY A 145 -9.46 21.37 15.21
CA GLY A 145 -9.94 20.88 16.49
C GLY A 145 -8.81 20.31 17.35
N GLU A 146 -9.13 19.99 18.59
CA GLU A 146 -8.20 19.36 19.51
C GLU A 146 -7.86 17.96 19.04
N ARG A 147 -6.59 17.67 19.07
CA ARG A 147 -6.07 16.34 18.89
C ARG A 147 -5.72 15.81 20.28
N ASP A 148 -6.62 15.07 20.87
CA ASP A 148 -6.28 14.29 22.06
C ASP A 148 -5.55 13.02 21.62
N PRO A 149 -4.22 12.91 21.83
CA PRO A 149 -3.48 11.70 21.52
C PRO A 149 -3.88 10.52 22.40
N ASP A 150 -4.51 10.79 23.54
CA ASP A 150 -4.88 9.81 24.56
C ASP A 150 -6.40 9.54 24.64
N ALA A 151 -7.21 10.21 23.81
CA ALA A 151 -8.65 10.01 23.79
C ALA A 151 -9.01 8.53 23.54
N GLU A 152 -9.56 7.92 24.55
CA GLU A 152 -10.30 6.66 24.47
C GLU A 152 -11.70 6.99 23.98
N GLY A 153 -11.97 6.77 22.68
CA GLY A 153 -13.32 6.96 22.17
C GLY A 153 -13.42 7.30 20.70
N THR A 154 -14.62 7.54 20.25
CA THR A 154 -15.08 7.68 18.84
C THR A 154 -14.50 8.86 18.06
N THR A 155 -13.67 9.72 18.65
CA THR A 155 -13.04 10.89 18.00
C THR A 155 -11.83 10.57 17.15
N GLY A 156 -11.50 9.30 16.99
CA GLY A 156 -10.52 8.82 16.03
C GLY A 156 -9.21 8.34 16.64
N ILE A 157 -8.86 7.11 16.28
CA ILE A 157 -7.61 6.48 16.72
C ILE A 157 -6.40 7.20 16.09
N SER A 158 -5.37 7.48 16.90
CA SER A 158 -4.15 8.11 16.43
C SER A 158 -3.27 7.14 15.62
N ALA A 159 -2.45 7.69 14.72
CA ALA A 159 -1.48 6.87 13.97
C ALA A 159 -0.47 6.15 14.89
N SER A 160 -0.20 6.69 16.08
CA SER A 160 0.65 6.03 17.08
C SER A 160 -0.02 4.79 17.64
N LYS A 161 -1.28 4.90 18.08
CA LYS A 161 -2.06 3.73 18.53
C LYS A 161 -2.19 2.66 17.44
N MET A 162 -2.47 3.05 16.19
CA MET A 162 -2.49 2.07 15.09
C MET A 162 -1.15 1.35 14.90
N ARG A 163 -0.02 2.05 15.04
CA ARG A 163 1.29 1.39 14.97
C ARG A 163 1.54 0.47 16.16
N GLU A 164 1.08 0.80 17.34
CA GLU A 164 1.14 -0.06 18.53
C GLU A 164 0.32 -1.34 18.33
N HIS A 165 -0.92 -1.23 17.84
CA HIS A 165 -1.73 -2.39 17.47
C HIS A 165 -1.07 -3.24 16.37
N ALA A 166 -0.44 -2.60 15.39
CA ALA A 166 0.33 -3.32 14.39
C ALA A 166 1.55 -4.04 15.00
N LYS A 167 2.21 -3.44 15.99
CA LYS A 167 3.35 -4.02 16.69
C LYS A 167 2.94 -5.22 17.56
N SER A 168 1.82 -5.12 18.28
CA SER A 168 1.30 -6.20 19.12
C SER A 168 0.65 -7.35 18.33
N GLY A 169 0.47 -7.20 17.02
CA GLY A 169 -0.23 -8.20 16.21
C GLY A 169 -1.76 -8.07 16.25
N ASP A 170 -2.31 -7.10 16.97
CA ASP A 170 -3.74 -6.88 17.15
C ASP A 170 -4.36 -6.18 15.93
N PHE A 171 -4.83 -7.00 15.00
CA PHE A 171 -5.48 -6.49 13.79
C PHE A 171 -6.86 -5.90 14.04
N ASP A 172 -7.61 -6.42 15.00
CA ASP A 172 -8.98 -5.98 15.24
C ASP A 172 -8.99 -4.56 15.83
N SER A 173 -8.12 -4.26 16.78
CA SER A 173 -7.92 -2.91 17.27
C SER A 173 -7.32 -1.97 16.22
N PHE A 174 -6.40 -2.45 15.38
CA PHE A 174 -5.90 -1.67 14.24
C PHE A 174 -7.03 -1.27 13.28
N LYS A 175 -7.96 -2.19 12.99
CA LYS A 175 -9.10 -1.95 12.11
C LYS A 175 -10.00 -0.81 12.59
N GLN A 176 -10.12 -0.60 13.89
CA GLN A 176 -10.95 0.49 14.47
C GLN A 176 -10.43 1.88 14.08
N GLY A 177 -9.14 2.02 13.75
CA GLY A 177 -8.57 3.26 13.24
C GLY A 177 -8.86 3.56 11.77
N ALA A 178 -9.53 2.65 11.06
CA ALA A 178 -9.92 2.81 9.67
C ALA A 178 -11.42 3.17 9.56
N PRO A 179 -11.83 3.93 8.53
CA PRO A 179 -13.24 4.21 8.29
C PRO A 179 -14.04 2.92 8.07
N SER A 180 -15.27 2.87 8.58
CA SER A 180 -16.18 1.73 8.39
C SER A 180 -16.51 1.43 6.93
N SER A 181 -16.41 2.45 6.06
CA SER A 181 -16.57 2.32 4.60
C SER A 181 -15.42 1.60 3.89
N MET A 182 -14.28 1.41 4.57
CA MET A 182 -13.12 0.75 3.98
C MET A 182 -13.27 -0.78 4.07
N SER A 183 -13.05 -1.47 2.94
CA SER A 183 -13.14 -2.94 2.93
C SER A 183 -12.08 -3.58 3.83
N HIS A 184 -12.44 -4.71 4.45
CA HIS A 184 -11.53 -5.50 5.29
C HIS A 184 -10.19 -5.82 4.59
N ALA A 185 -10.23 -6.17 3.31
CA ALA A 185 -9.04 -6.46 2.52
C ALA A 185 -8.07 -5.27 2.42
N HIS A 186 -8.60 -4.04 2.26
CA HIS A 186 -7.77 -2.83 2.21
C HIS A 186 -7.16 -2.49 3.57
N VAL A 187 -7.93 -2.64 4.66
CA VAL A 187 -7.39 -2.44 6.02
C VAL A 187 -6.30 -3.46 6.32
N LYS A 188 -6.52 -4.74 5.97
CA LYS A 188 -5.52 -5.80 6.14
C LYS A 188 -4.24 -5.53 5.33
N HIS A 189 -4.38 -5.04 4.10
CA HIS A 189 -3.24 -4.64 3.27
C HIS A 189 -2.45 -3.50 3.95
N MET A 190 -3.13 -2.47 4.46
CA MET A 190 -2.47 -1.36 5.17
C MET A 190 -1.77 -1.84 6.45
N TYR A 191 -2.41 -2.72 7.22
CA TYR A 191 -1.83 -3.34 8.41
C TYR A 191 -0.53 -4.09 8.08
N ASN A 192 -0.54 -4.92 7.04
CA ASN A 192 0.65 -5.66 6.60
C ASN A 192 1.75 -4.72 6.11
N ASP A 193 1.41 -3.66 5.36
CA ASP A 193 2.37 -2.65 4.93
C ASP A 193 3.03 -1.93 6.11
N VAL A 194 2.26 -1.60 7.16
CA VAL A 194 2.77 -0.99 8.40
C VAL A 194 3.72 -1.95 9.11
N ARG A 195 3.32 -3.19 9.34
CA ARG A 195 4.16 -4.23 9.98
C ARG A 195 5.47 -4.43 9.22
N LYS A 196 5.40 -4.57 7.90
CA LYS A 196 6.57 -4.71 7.03
C LYS A 196 7.49 -3.49 7.11
N GLY A 197 6.93 -2.29 7.10
CA GLY A 197 7.70 -1.05 7.21
C GLY A 197 8.36 -0.87 8.59
N MET A 198 7.73 -1.34 9.65
CA MET A 198 8.30 -1.39 11.00
C MET A 198 9.39 -2.48 11.13
N ARG A 199 9.60 -3.29 10.10
CA ARG A 199 10.45 -4.50 10.13
C ARG A 199 10.08 -5.42 11.31
N LEU A 200 8.83 -5.38 11.70
CA LEU A 200 8.29 -6.45 12.51
C LEU A 200 8.36 -7.65 11.58
N HIS A 201 9.30 -8.52 11.83
CA HIS A 201 9.25 -9.84 11.23
C HIS A 201 7.80 -10.30 11.49
N GLU A 202 7.11 -10.73 10.43
CA GLU A 202 6.12 -11.75 10.66
C GLU A 202 6.84 -12.64 11.66
N GLU A 203 6.34 -12.75 12.89
CA GLU A 203 6.75 -13.84 13.73
C GLU A 203 6.77 -14.99 12.76
N ILE A 204 7.96 -15.57 12.54
CA ILE A 204 8.03 -16.84 11.84
C ILE A 204 6.95 -17.59 12.58
N ILE A 205 5.78 -17.72 11.93
CA ILE A 205 4.68 -18.46 12.52
C ILE A 205 5.42 -19.70 12.92
N LYS A 206 5.56 -19.95 14.23
CA LYS A 206 6.24 -21.16 14.69
C LYS A 206 5.36 -22.24 14.14
N GLU A 207 5.71 -22.67 12.91
CA GLU A 207 4.95 -23.64 12.17
C GLU A 207 4.97 -24.86 13.05
N GLY A 208 3.85 -25.05 13.71
CA GLY A 208 3.62 -26.26 14.47
C GLY A 208 3.45 -27.40 13.48
N VAL A 209 3.72 -28.60 13.93
CA VAL A 209 3.44 -29.85 13.19
C VAL A 209 1.99 -29.89 12.66
N HIS A 210 1.12 -29.04 13.20
CA HIS A 210 -0.31 -28.96 12.87
C HIS A 210 -0.69 -27.88 11.83
N ASP A 211 0.27 -27.04 11.38
CA ASP A 211 -0.03 -26.04 10.36
C ASP A 211 -0.26 -26.69 9.01
N LYS A 212 -1.46 -26.50 8.46
CA LYS A 212 -1.88 -27.12 7.20
C LYS A 212 -1.22 -26.42 6.01
N GLY A 213 -0.49 -27.16 5.18
CA GLY A 213 -0.09 -26.75 3.84
C GLY A 213 0.96 -25.63 3.70
N ILE A 214 1.65 -25.21 4.80
CA ILE A 214 2.71 -24.20 4.75
C ILE A 214 4.07 -24.87 4.96
N PHE A 215 5.06 -24.61 4.08
CA PHE A 215 6.43 -25.19 4.13
C PHE A 215 6.48 -26.72 4.26
N LYS A 216 5.49 -27.42 3.78
CA LYS A 216 5.49 -28.90 3.74
C LYS A 216 5.71 -29.34 2.31
N ALA A 217 6.59 -30.30 2.12
CA ALA A 217 6.78 -30.96 0.84
C ALA A 217 6.51 -32.45 0.98
N PHE A 218 5.59 -32.97 0.18
CA PHE A 218 5.29 -34.38 0.07
C PHE A 218 5.80 -34.87 -1.27
N PHE A 219 6.63 -35.89 -1.25
CA PHE A 219 7.16 -36.55 -2.45
C PHE A 219 6.43 -37.85 -2.66
N LEU A 220 5.70 -37.93 -3.75
CA LEU A 220 5.00 -39.14 -4.18
C LEU A 220 5.84 -39.81 -5.29
N GLY A 221 6.56 -40.88 -4.93
CA GLY A 221 7.34 -41.66 -5.89
C GLY A 221 6.65 -42.99 -6.20
N GLY A 222 6.70 -43.41 -7.44
CA GLY A 222 6.19 -44.72 -7.86
C GLY A 222 5.83 -44.76 -9.34
N GLY A 223 5.87 -45.91 -9.96
CA GLY A 223 5.53 -46.13 -11.36
C GLY A 223 4.06 -45.90 -11.70
N PRO A 224 3.69 -45.99 -12.98
CA PRO A 224 2.28 -45.97 -13.43
C PRO A 224 1.44 -47.00 -12.68
N GLY A 225 0.24 -46.62 -12.24
CA GLY A 225 -0.69 -47.51 -11.52
C GLY A 225 -0.33 -47.83 -10.05
N SER A 226 0.69 -47.19 -9.45
CA SER A 226 1.11 -47.45 -8.05
C SER A 226 0.20 -46.85 -6.98
N GLY A 227 -0.94 -46.23 -7.37
CA GLY A 227 -1.91 -45.66 -6.44
C GLY A 227 -1.58 -44.25 -5.92
N LYS A 228 -0.62 -43.52 -6.51
CA LYS A 228 -0.25 -42.15 -6.12
C LYS A 228 -1.45 -41.21 -6.09
N ASP A 229 -2.29 -41.29 -7.10
CA ASP A 229 -3.48 -40.41 -7.21
C ASP A 229 -4.53 -40.74 -6.13
N TYR A 230 -4.64 -42.01 -5.73
CA TYR A 230 -5.49 -42.39 -4.60
C TYR A 230 -4.98 -41.80 -3.27
N VAL A 231 -3.68 -41.88 -3.01
CA VAL A 231 -3.06 -41.28 -1.81
C VAL A 231 -3.24 -39.77 -1.84
N LEU A 232 -3.03 -39.13 -3.00
CA LEU A 232 -3.16 -37.70 -3.17
C LEU A 232 -4.58 -37.24 -2.82
N SER A 233 -5.59 -37.85 -3.44
CA SER A 233 -6.99 -37.45 -3.28
C SER A 233 -7.56 -37.79 -1.88
N ASN A 234 -7.11 -38.86 -1.24
CA ASN A 234 -7.67 -39.29 0.06
C ASN A 234 -6.88 -38.78 1.29
N THR A 235 -5.63 -38.32 1.11
CA THR A 235 -4.77 -37.96 2.25
C THR A 235 -4.30 -36.51 2.20
N LEU A 236 -4.02 -35.98 1.02
CA LEU A 236 -3.37 -34.68 0.86
C LEU A 236 -4.25 -33.62 0.24
N ASP A 237 -5.37 -33.99 -0.39
CA ASP A 237 -6.30 -33.04 -1.02
C ASP A 237 -7.03 -32.19 0.04
N GLY A 238 -7.38 -30.98 -0.35
CA GLY A 238 -8.07 -30.04 0.55
C GLY A 238 -7.20 -29.32 1.57
N HIS A 239 -5.89 -29.55 1.60
CA HIS A 239 -4.95 -28.88 2.52
C HIS A 239 -4.31 -27.60 1.95
N GLY A 240 -4.75 -27.13 0.78
CA GLY A 240 -4.23 -25.91 0.15
C GLY A 240 -2.81 -26.03 -0.40
N MET A 241 -2.30 -27.26 -0.55
CA MET A 241 -0.98 -27.52 -1.13
C MET A 241 -1.01 -27.44 -2.65
N VAL A 242 0.11 -27.06 -3.24
CA VAL A 242 0.28 -26.93 -4.69
C VAL A 242 0.83 -28.24 -5.25
N GLU A 243 0.07 -28.93 -6.08
CA GLU A 243 0.58 -30.10 -6.78
C GLU A 243 1.49 -29.69 -7.93
N VAL A 244 2.69 -30.26 -7.96
CA VAL A 244 3.70 -30.13 -9.00
C VAL A 244 3.78 -31.48 -9.72
N ASN A 245 3.14 -31.56 -10.90
CA ASN A 245 3.04 -32.78 -11.69
C ASN A 245 3.20 -32.43 -13.17
N SER A 246 4.27 -32.93 -13.79
CA SER A 246 4.56 -32.67 -15.21
C SER A 246 3.59 -33.39 -16.15
N ASP A 247 3.06 -34.53 -15.72
CA ASP A 247 2.18 -35.33 -16.59
C ASP A 247 0.80 -34.66 -16.72
N LYS A 248 0.25 -34.14 -15.64
CA LYS A 248 -0.98 -33.32 -15.68
C LYS A 248 -0.83 -32.06 -16.54
N ALA A 249 0.33 -31.41 -16.46
CA ALA A 249 0.64 -30.24 -17.28
C ALA A 249 0.77 -30.64 -18.77
N LEU A 250 1.39 -31.79 -19.06
CA LEU A 250 1.51 -32.33 -20.40
C LEU A 250 0.13 -32.67 -20.97
N GLU A 251 -0.68 -33.37 -20.22
CA GLU A 251 -2.02 -33.80 -20.65
C GLU A 251 -2.91 -32.59 -20.98
N TYR A 252 -2.89 -31.56 -20.09
CA TYR A 252 -3.62 -30.33 -20.35
C TYR A 252 -3.17 -29.60 -21.63
N LEU A 253 -1.85 -29.54 -21.87
CA LEU A 253 -1.31 -28.88 -23.04
C LEU A 253 -1.56 -29.67 -24.31
N MET A 254 -1.54 -31.03 -24.26
CA MET A 254 -1.90 -31.88 -25.37
C MET A 254 -3.36 -31.69 -25.77
N ASP A 255 -4.28 -31.65 -24.81
CA ASP A 255 -5.69 -31.35 -25.07
C ASP A 255 -5.87 -29.99 -25.76
N LYS A 256 -5.15 -28.98 -25.30
CA LYS A 256 -5.22 -27.63 -25.85
C LYS A 256 -4.67 -27.52 -27.28
N GLU A 257 -3.66 -28.29 -27.61
CA GLU A 257 -3.02 -28.34 -28.95
C GLU A 257 -3.70 -29.37 -29.87
N GLY A 258 -4.71 -30.12 -29.39
CA GLY A 258 -5.45 -31.11 -30.16
C GLY A 258 -4.66 -32.39 -30.47
N LEU A 259 -3.67 -32.74 -29.63
CA LEU A 259 -2.86 -33.95 -29.76
C LEU A 259 -3.53 -35.16 -29.14
N ASP A 260 -3.36 -36.33 -29.75
CA ASP A 260 -3.96 -37.59 -29.24
C ASP A 260 -3.21 -38.09 -27.99
N LYS A 261 -3.96 -38.31 -26.90
CA LYS A 261 -3.45 -38.90 -25.66
C LYS A 261 -2.92 -40.31 -25.81
N LYS A 262 -3.26 -41.01 -26.87
CA LYS A 262 -2.69 -42.34 -27.23
C LYS A 262 -1.25 -42.26 -27.72
N MET A 263 -0.75 -41.03 -27.94
CA MET A 263 0.64 -40.74 -28.28
C MET A 263 1.12 -41.44 -29.58
N PRO A 264 0.44 -41.28 -30.72
CA PRO A 264 0.84 -41.91 -31.97
C PRO A 264 2.20 -41.33 -32.45
N ASP A 265 2.97 -42.17 -33.19
CA ASP A 265 4.33 -41.81 -33.61
C ASP A 265 4.40 -40.61 -34.56
N ASN A 266 3.36 -40.41 -35.40
CA ASN A 266 3.28 -39.27 -36.29
C ASN A 266 3.18 -37.89 -35.58
N GLU A 267 2.84 -37.86 -34.31
CA GLU A 267 2.76 -36.64 -33.49
C GLU A 267 3.98 -36.44 -32.58
N GLU A 268 5.00 -37.29 -32.65
CA GLU A 268 6.13 -37.29 -31.74
C GLU A 268 6.86 -35.93 -31.68
N ALA A 269 7.09 -35.29 -32.80
CA ALA A 269 7.78 -34.00 -32.87
C ALA A 269 7.02 -32.89 -32.14
N GLN A 270 5.70 -32.83 -32.37
CA GLN A 270 4.82 -31.84 -31.72
C GLN A 270 4.70 -32.14 -30.23
N ARG A 271 4.52 -33.39 -29.86
CA ARG A 271 4.48 -33.85 -28.46
C ARG A 271 5.75 -33.53 -27.72
N ASN A 272 6.92 -33.62 -28.31
CA ASN A 272 8.19 -33.26 -27.68
C ASN A 272 8.30 -31.76 -27.40
N VAL A 273 7.76 -30.90 -28.26
CA VAL A 273 7.66 -29.47 -28.01
C VAL A 273 6.72 -29.19 -26.82
N VAL A 274 5.54 -29.81 -26.82
CA VAL A 274 4.56 -29.67 -25.73
C VAL A 274 5.13 -30.17 -24.39
N ARG A 275 5.87 -31.30 -24.43
CA ARG A 275 6.54 -31.85 -23.24
C ARG A 275 7.57 -30.89 -22.63
N LYS A 276 8.37 -30.19 -23.46
CA LYS A 276 9.30 -29.16 -22.99
C LYS A 276 8.55 -28.01 -22.33
N ARG A 277 7.46 -27.54 -22.95
CA ARG A 277 6.60 -26.49 -22.37
C ARG A 277 5.96 -26.94 -21.04
N ALA A 278 5.47 -28.17 -20.95
CA ALA A 278 4.91 -28.73 -19.72
C ALA A 278 5.92 -28.72 -18.58
N LYS A 279 7.17 -29.12 -18.84
CA LYS A 279 8.27 -29.05 -17.86
C LYS A 279 8.53 -27.63 -17.39
N SER A 280 8.67 -26.67 -18.30
CA SER A 280 8.90 -25.26 -17.96
C SER A 280 7.76 -24.65 -17.12
N VAL A 281 6.51 -24.98 -17.43
CA VAL A 281 5.33 -24.56 -16.66
C VAL A 281 5.37 -25.17 -15.26
N THR A 282 5.71 -26.43 -15.15
CA THR A 282 5.82 -27.15 -13.87
C THR A 282 6.91 -26.59 -12.99
N GLU A 283 8.08 -26.29 -13.55
CA GLU A 283 9.19 -25.62 -12.84
C GLU A 283 8.82 -24.21 -12.38
N LEU A 284 8.13 -23.46 -13.21
CA LEU A 284 7.63 -22.12 -12.83
C LEU A 284 6.62 -22.23 -11.69
N ARG A 285 5.69 -23.17 -11.74
CA ARG A 285 4.70 -23.43 -10.68
C ARG A 285 5.37 -23.79 -9.38
N GLN A 286 6.39 -24.66 -9.40
CA GLN A 286 7.19 -25.02 -8.25
C GLN A 286 7.90 -23.80 -7.64
N ARG A 287 8.58 -22.99 -8.48
CA ARG A 287 9.25 -21.75 -8.02
C ARG A 287 8.28 -20.76 -7.39
N LEU A 288 7.12 -20.55 -7.99
CA LEU A 288 6.11 -19.65 -7.46
C LEU A 288 5.54 -20.16 -6.12
N ALA A 289 5.35 -21.45 -5.99
CA ALA A 289 4.87 -22.06 -4.76
C ALA A 289 5.92 -21.96 -3.63
N LEU A 290 7.20 -22.22 -3.93
CA LEU A 290 8.30 -22.02 -2.98
C LEU A 290 8.45 -20.56 -2.57
N HIS A 291 8.39 -19.63 -3.53
CA HIS A 291 8.45 -18.20 -3.24
C HIS A 291 7.26 -17.72 -2.40
N GLY A 292 6.08 -18.29 -2.65
CA GLY A 292 4.85 -18.04 -1.89
C GLY A 292 4.79 -18.79 -0.56
N ARG A 293 5.80 -19.61 -0.23
CA ARG A 293 5.84 -20.44 0.99
C ARG A 293 4.67 -21.43 1.10
N ASN A 294 4.13 -21.84 -0.04
CA ASN A 294 3.03 -22.81 -0.08
C ASN A 294 3.59 -24.22 0.15
N GLY A 295 2.76 -25.08 0.73
CA GLY A 295 3.05 -26.51 0.77
C GLY A 295 3.03 -27.10 -0.63
N LEU A 296 3.90 -28.08 -0.90
CA LEU A 296 4.11 -28.72 -2.19
C LEU A 296 3.77 -30.21 -2.13
N ILE A 297 3.17 -30.68 -3.19
CA ILE A 297 3.07 -32.11 -3.48
C ILE A 297 3.84 -32.34 -4.78
N ILE A 298 4.99 -32.99 -4.71
CA ILE A 298 5.80 -33.34 -5.87
C ILE A 298 5.47 -34.78 -6.27
N ASN A 299 4.77 -34.93 -7.39
CA ASN A 299 4.33 -36.20 -7.90
C ASN A 299 5.21 -36.58 -9.12
N GLY A 300 5.96 -37.66 -8.99
CA GLY A 300 6.89 -38.14 -10.01
C GLY A 300 7.16 -39.64 -9.93
N THR A 301 7.92 -40.15 -10.89
CA THR A 301 8.27 -41.58 -10.95
C THR A 301 9.29 -42.03 -9.90
N GLY A 302 10.06 -41.06 -9.36
CA GLY A 302 11.11 -41.37 -8.36
C GLY A 302 12.38 -42.01 -8.95
N GLU A 303 12.52 -42.02 -10.29
CA GLU A 303 13.64 -42.70 -10.97
C GLU A 303 14.99 -41.99 -10.80
N ASP A 304 14.99 -40.70 -10.49
CA ASP A 304 16.20 -39.90 -10.40
C ASP A 304 16.22 -39.11 -9.07
N PRO A 305 16.89 -39.62 -8.02
CA PRO A 305 16.96 -38.93 -6.73
C PRO A 305 17.68 -37.58 -6.78
N GLU A 306 18.57 -37.37 -7.74
CA GLU A 306 19.33 -36.10 -7.86
C GLU A 306 18.42 -34.91 -8.25
N LYS A 307 17.30 -35.16 -8.92
CA LYS A 307 16.30 -34.12 -9.24
C LYS A 307 15.61 -33.50 -8.03
N TYR A 308 15.70 -34.16 -6.88
CA TYR A 308 15.05 -33.73 -5.63
C TYR A 308 16.03 -33.12 -4.62
N LYS A 309 17.33 -32.98 -4.95
CA LYS A 309 18.35 -32.45 -4.06
C LYS A 309 18.57 -30.94 -4.13
N ASN A 310 17.95 -30.25 -5.09
CA ASN A 310 18.14 -28.79 -5.32
C ASN A 310 16.87 -27.98 -4.93
#